data_2846c3839d4a16fbc6f2543f2f27bddc
#
_entry.id   2846c3839d4a16fbc6f2543f2f27bddc
#
_cell.length_a   1.000
_cell.length_b   1.000
_cell.length_c   1.000
_cell.angle_alpha   90.00
_cell.angle_beta   90.00
_cell.angle_gamma   90.00
#
_symmetry.space_group_name_H-M   'P 1'
#
loop_
_entity.id
_entity.type
_entity.pdbx_description
1 polymer ?
#
loop_
_entity_poly.entity_id
_entity_poly.type
_entity_poly.pdbx_seq_one_letter_code
_entity_poly.pdbx_strand_id
1 'polypeptide(L)'
;MVSSFNPTPRTLMGPGPSDVNPRILSALARPTIGHLDPEFIRLMDEVKSLLQFAFQTKNELTIPVSAPGSAGMETCFVNLMSPGDKVVVCVNGVFGTRMADNVRRLGGQVILVEDEWGTPVSP
;
A
#
# COMPACT_ATOMS: atom_id res chain seq x y z
N MET A 1 -24.57 -30.83 2.31
CA MET A 1 -23.53 -30.27 3.23
C MET A 1 -22.47 -29.62 2.37
N VAL A 2 -22.09 -28.39 2.67
CA VAL A 2 -20.96 -27.72 2.01
C VAL A 2 -19.68 -28.22 2.69
N SER A 3 -18.73 -28.78 1.91
CA SER A 3 -17.42 -29.19 2.44
C SER A 3 -16.54 -27.96 2.71
N SER A 4 -15.68 -28.05 3.71
CA SER A 4 -14.65 -27.02 3.91
C SER A 4 -13.75 -26.92 2.68
N PHE A 5 -13.53 -25.68 2.21
CA PHE A 5 -12.58 -25.44 1.13
C PHE A 5 -11.15 -25.51 1.69
N ASN A 6 -10.35 -26.40 1.13
CA ASN A 6 -8.95 -26.59 1.51
C ASN A 6 -8.09 -26.48 0.24
N PRO A 7 -7.50 -25.29 -0.04
CA PRO A 7 -6.75 -25.09 -1.27
C PRO A 7 -5.44 -25.89 -1.28
N THR A 8 -5.09 -26.37 -2.46
CA THR A 8 -3.78 -27.01 -2.67
C THR A 8 -2.67 -25.96 -2.54
N PRO A 9 -1.60 -26.23 -1.79
CA PRO A 9 -0.45 -25.33 -1.70
C PRO A 9 0.14 -25.02 -3.10
N ARG A 10 0.47 -23.77 -3.34
CA ARG A 10 1.09 -23.30 -4.59
C ARG A 10 2.14 -22.26 -4.25
N THR A 11 3.21 -22.23 -5.04
CA THR A 11 4.19 -21.14 -4.97
C THR A 11 3.73 -19.98 -5.84
N LEU A 12 3.57 -18.81 -5.24
CA LEU A 12 3.12 -17.59 -5.90
C LEU A 12 4.32 -16.73 -6.28
N MET A 13 4.60 -16.61 -7.59
CA MET A 13 5.78 -15.91 -8.13
C MET A 13 5.43 -14.61 -8.87
N GLY A 14 4.16 -14.21 -8.84
CA GLY A 14 3.68 -13.00 -9.50
C GLY A 14 3.79 -11.73 -8.61
N PRO A 15 3.41 -10.56 -9.14
CA PRO A 15 3.43 -9.31 -8.39
C PRO A 15 2.36 -9.21 -7.29
N GLY A 16 1.49 -10.19 -7.20
CA GLY A 16 0.44 -10.34 -6.19
C GLY A 16 -0.71 -11.20 -6.71
N PRO A 17 -1.35 -11.96 -5.81
CA PRO A 17 -0.99 -12.22 -4.41
C PRO A 17 0.36 -12.93 -4.27
N SER A 18 0.98 -12.80 -3.10
CA SER A 18 2.28 -13.41 -2.76
C SER A 18 2.11 -14.46 -1.68
N ASP A 19 3.08 -15.37 -1.59
CA ASP A 19 3.15 -16.30 -0.46
C ASP A 19 3.31 -15.54 0.85
N VAL A 20 2.47 -15.88 1.82
CA VAL A 20 2.46 -15.26 3.14
C VAL A 20 3.19 -16.17 4.14
N ASN A 21 4.13 -15.60 4.89
CA ASN A 21 4.85 -16.35 5.92
C ASN A 21 3.85 -16.96 6.93
N PRO A 22 4.01 -18.24 7.33
CA PRO A 22 3.12 -18.91 8.28
C PRO A 22 2.93 -18.18 9.61
N ARG A 23 3.92 -17.43 10.09
CA ARG A 23 3.80 -16.60 11.31
C ARG A 23 2.75 -15.49 11.12
N ILE A 24 2.66 -14.89 9.93
CA ILE A 24 1.67 -13.85 9.63
C ILE A 24 0.27 -14.48 9.54
N LEU A 25 0.13 -15.62 8.88
CA LEU A 25 -1.15 -16.35 8.81
C LEU A 25 -1.64 -16.73 10.21
N SER A 26 -0.75 -17.19 11.08
CA SER A 26 -1.06 -17.49 12.49
C SER A 26 -1.46 -16.24 13.27
N ALA A 27 -0.86 -15.08 12.98
CA ALA A 27 -1.24 -13.83 13.62
C ALA A 27 -2.63 -13.34 13.17
N LEU A 28 -2.99 -13.53 11.90
CA LEU A 28 -4.32 -13.20 11.36
C LEU A 28 -5.45 -14.06 11.98
N ALA A 29 -5.13 -15.25 12.47
CA ALA A 29 -6.08 -16.17 13.09
C ALA A 29 -6.26 -15.94 14.61
N ARG A 30 -5.66 -14.91 15.20
CA ARG A 30 -5.80 -14.58 16.62
C ARG A 30 -7.16 -13.97 16.94
N PRO A 31 -7.62 -14.05 18.20
CA PRO A 31 -8.86 -13.41 18.65
C PRO A 31 -8.87 -11.92 18.32
N THR A 32 -10.03 -11.43 17.93
CA THR A 32 -10.25 -10.00 17.70
C THR A 32 -10.31 -9.26 19.02
N ILE A 33 -9.63 -8.13 19.12
CA ILE A 33 -9.66 -7.21 20.27
C ILE A 33 -10.28 -5.86 19.85
N GLY A 34 -10.81 -5.13 20.82
CA GLY A 34 -11.44 -3.84 20.57
C GLY A 34 -10.42 -2.76 20.19
N HIS A 35 -10.82 -1.81 19.35
CA HIS A 35 -9.93 -0.73 18.87
C HIS A 35 -9.51 0.26 19.98
N LEU A 36 -10.21 0.28 21.11
CA LEU A 36 -9.85 1.08 22.31
C LEU A 36 -9.26 0.22 23.43
N ASP A 37 -9.05 -1.07 23.18
CA ASP A 37 -8.40 -1.96 24.14
C ASP A 37 -6.95 -1.51 24.37
N PRO A 38 -6.47 -1.43 25.62
CA PRO A 38 -5.08 -1.05 25.91
C PRO A 38 -4.03 -1.94 25.19
N GLU A 39 -4.32 -3.22 24.99
CA GLU A 39 -3.43 -4.11 24.23
C GLU A 39 -3.39 -3.74 22.75
N PHE A 40 -4.52 -3.33 22.17
CA PHE A 40 -4.56 -2.86 20.78
C PHE A 40 -3.80 -1.54 20.62
N ILE A 41 -3.99 -0.60 21.54
CA ILE A 41 -3.26 0.69 21.52
C ILE A 41 -1.75 0.45 21.58
N ARG A 42 -1.29 -0.40 22.49
CA ARG A 42 0.12 -0.77 22.57
C ARG A 42 0.63 -1.43 21.29
N LEU A 43 -0.15 -2.33 20.69
CA LEU A 43 0.20 -2.96 19.40
C LEU A 43 0.36 -1.90 18.30
N MET A 44 -0.52 -0.91 18.22
CA MET A 44 -0.42 0.18 17.24
C MET A 44 0.81 1.04 17.45
N ASP A 45 1.20 1.32 18.69
CA ASP A 45 2.43 2.05 19.02
C ASP A 45 3.69 1.25 18.61
N GLU A 46 3.68 -0.07 18.82
CA GLU A 46 4.74 -0.95 18.35
C GLU A 46 4.84 -0.96 16.83
N VAL A 47 3.71 -1.07 16.13
CA VAL A 47 3.64 -1.00 14.65
C VAL A 47 4.18 0.33 14.14
N LYS A 48 3.78 1.45 14.75
CA LYS A 48 4.31 2.79 14.43
C LYS A 48 5.83 2.83 14.57
N SER A 49 6.36 2.35 15.68
CA SER A 49 7.80 2.35 15.94
C SER A 49 8.57 1.50 14.93
N LEU A 50 8.03 0.34 14.55
CA LEU A 50 8.62 -0.52 13.52
C LEU A 50 8.58 0.11 12.13
N LEU A 51 7.51 0.81 11.79
CA LEU A 51 7.40 1.55 10.53
C LEU A 51 8.39 2.73 10.50
N GLN A 52 8.51 3.48 11.59
CA GLN A 52 9.49 4.56 11.70
C GLN A 52 10.91 4.04 11.52
N PHE A 53 11.22 2.88 12.11
CA PHE A 53 12.51 2.22 11.91
C PHE A 53 12.72 1.80 10.44
N ALA A 54 11.73 1.14 9.83
CA ALA A 54 11.83 0.66 8.45
C ALA A 54 12.00 1.80 7.44
N PHE A 55 11.28 2.89 7.62
CA PHE A 55 11.34 4.07 6.76
C PHE A 55 12.42 5.09 7.16
N GLN A 56 13.17 4.83 8.22
CA GLN A 56 14.21 5.72 8.76
C GLN A 56 13.67 7.15 9.02
N THR A 57 12.47 7.25 9.59
CA THR A 57 11.78 8.51 9.86
C THR A 57 11.48 8.69 11.34
N LYS A 58 11.35 9.95 11.76
CA LYS A 58 10.89 10.36 13.10
C LYS A 58 9.50 11.02 13.04
N ASN A 59 8.84 10.98 11.90
CA ASN A 59 7.53 11.61 11.74
C ASN A 59 6.51 11.05 12.71
N GLU A 60 5.83 11.93 13.43
CA GLU A 60 4.78 11.54 14.39
C GLU A 60 3.62 10.82 13.69
N LEU A 61 3.21 11.30 12.51
CA LEU A 61 2.18 10.67 11.70
C LEU A 61 2.80 9.59 10.80
N THR A 62 3.04 8.43 11.39
CA THR A 62 3.49 7.22 10.69
C THR A 62 2.49 6.11 10.98
N ILE A 63 1.69 5.76 10.01
CA ILE A 63 0.57 4.81 10.17
C ILE A 63 0.48 3.83 8.98
N PRO A 64 0.04 2.59 9.20
CA PRO A 64 -0.36 1.71 8.12
C PRO A 64 -1.74 2.11 7.58
N VAL A 65 -1.91 2.10 6.26
CA VAL A 65 -3.22 2.25 5.63
C VAL A 65 -3.88 0.88 5.53
N SER A 66 -5.01 0.68 6.21
CA SER A 66 -5.75 -0.59 6.22
C SER A 66 -6.54 -0.77 4.92
N ALA A 67 -5.82 -1.04 3.82
CA ALA A 67 -6.40 -1.19 2.49
C ALA A 67 -5.38 -1.82 1.52
N PRO A 68 -5.78 -2.17 0.28
CA PRO A 68 -4.84 -2.54 -0.77
C PRO A 68 -3.83 -1.43 -1.08
N GLY A 69 -2.68 -1.77 -1.68
CA GLY A 69 -1.62 -0.82 -2.03
C GLY A 69 -2.09 0.35 -2.91
N SER A 70 -3.14 0.16 -3.71
CA SER A 70 -3.77 1.25 -4.49
C SER A 70 -4.33 2.37 -3.62
N ALA A 71 -4.93 2.03 -2.47
CA ALA A 71 -5.41 3.03 -1.53
C ALA A 71 -4.25 3.74 -0.80
N GLY A 72 -3.16 3.02 -0.51
CA GLY A 72 -1.92 3.63 -0.01
C GLY A 72 -1.34 4.66 -0.99
N MET A 73 -1.30 4.31 -2.27
CA MET A 73 -0.88 5.22 -3.34
C MET A 73 -1.79 6.45 -3.42
N GLU A 74 -3.11 6.27 -3.41
CA GLU A 74 -4.08 7.37 -3.42
C GLU A 74 -3.93 8.26 -2.17
N THR A 75 -3.71 7.66 -0.99
CA THR A 75 -3.45 8.38 0.25
C THR A 75 -2.26 9.34 0.09
N CYS A 76 -1.18 8.92 -0.56
CA CYS A 76 -0.04 9.80 -0.84
C CYS A 76 -0.45 11.01 -1.68
N PHE A 77 -1.16 10.79 -2.78
CA PHE A 77 -1.59 11.90 -3.67
C PHE A 77 -2.53 12.86 -2.96
N VAL A 78 -3.55 12.34 -2.26
CA VAL A 78 -4.54 13.17 -1.55
C VAL A 78 -3.90 14.06 -0.48
N ASN A 79 -2.84 13.58 0.18
CA ASN A 79 -2.19 14.32 1.25
C ASN A 79 -1.06 15.26 0.78
N LEU A 80 -0.50 15.03 -0.40
CA LEU A 80 0.66 15.78 -0.90
C LEU A 80 0.32 16.78 -2.01
N MET A 81 -0.89 16.72 -2.55
CA MET A 81 -1.31 17.54 -3.67
C MET A 81 -2.44 18.49 -3.33
N SER A 82 -2.42 19.65 -3.96
CA SER A 82 -3.52 20.61 -4.03
C SER A 82 -4.02 20.76 -5.48
N PRO A 83 -5.30 21.13 -5.68
CA PRO A 83 -5.80 21.44 -7.03
C PRO A 83 -4.92 22.49 -7.72
N GLY A 84 -4.54 22.23 -8.97
CA GLY A 84 -3.65 23.07 -9.76
C GLY A 84 -2.17 22.74 -9.70
N ASP A 85 -1.75 21.89 -8.77
CA ASP A 85 -0.35 21.44 -8.68
C ASP A 85 0.09 20.71 -9.94
N LYS A 86 1.35 20.90 -10.32
CA LYS A 86 1.99 20.18 -11.43
C LYS A 86 2.70 18.95 -10.88
N VAL A 87 2.37 17.79 -11.44
CA VAL A 87 2.94 16.50 -11.01
C VAL A 87 3.52 15.77 -12.21
N VAL A 88 4.80 15.45 -12.14
CA VAL A 88 5.47 14.57 -13.10
C VAL A 88 5.10 13.13 -12.75
N VAL A 89 4.57 12.41 -13.72
CA VAL A 89 4.21 10.99 -13.58
C VAL A 89 4.93 10.18 -14.64
N CYS A 90 5.81 9.30 -14.20
CA CYS A 90 6.49 8.35 -15.08
C CYS A 90 5.58 7.14 -15.31
N VAL A 91 5.30 6.83 -16.57
CA VAL A 91 4.37 5.78 -16.97
C VAL A 91 5.10 4.74 -17.80
N ASN A 92 5.37 3.61 -17.19
CA ASN A 92 5.91 2.42 -17.82
C ASN A 92 5.10 1.15 -17.53
N GLY A 93 3.83 1.33 -17.15
CA GLY A 93 2.90 0.26 -16.81
C GLY A 93 1.58 0.79 -16.24
N VAL A 94 0.70 -0.15 -15.87
CA VAL A 94 -0.67 0.16 -15.41
C VAL A 94 -0.72 1.03 -14.15
N PHE A 95 0.25 0.90 -13.24
CA PHE A 95 0.26 1.71 -12.03
C PHE A 95 0.62 3.17 -12.31
N GLY A 96 1.53 3.44 -13.23
CA GLY A 96 1.81 4.80 -13.71
C GLY A 96 0.58 5.46 -14.31
N THR A 97 -0.16 4.73 -15.15
CA THR A 97 -1.44 5.21 -15.71
C THR A 97 -2.45 5.55 -14.61
N ARG A 98 -2.55 4.71 -13.58
CA ARG A 98 -3.43 4.97 -12.42
C ARG A 98 -2.98 6.19 -11.62
N MET A 99 -1.67 6.38 -11.40
CA MET A 99 -1.14 7.58 -10.76
C MET A 99 -1.52 8.85 -11.52
N ALA A 100 -1.38 8.84 -12.85
CA ALA A 100 -1.79 9.97 -13.69
C ALA A 100 -3.30 10.27 -13.58
N ASP A 101 -4.15 9.23 -13.48
CA ASP A 101 -5.59 9.40 -13.27
C ASP A 101 -5.89 9.99 -11.89
N ASN A 102 -5.21 9.53 -10.82
CA ASN A 102 -5.36 10.10 -9.48
C ASN A 102 -5.03 11.60 -9.46
N VAL A 103 -3.93 12.01 -10.09
CA VAL A 103 -3.56 13.43 -10.19
C VAL A 103 -4.64 14.25 -10.87
N ARG A 104 -5.20 13.76 -12.01
CA ARG A 104 -6.28 14.46 -12.72
C ARG A 104 -7.55 14.58 -11.88
N ARG A 105 -7.95 13.51 -11.20
CA ARG A 105 -9.14 13.48 -10.32
C ARG A 105 -9.02 14.45 -9.14
N LEU A 106 -7.82 14.67 -8.66
CA LEU A 106 -7.53 15.64 -7.59
C LEU A 106 -7.40 17.08 -8.11
N GLY A 107 -7.62 17.32 -9.40
CA GLY A 107 -7.53 18.64 -10.01
C GLY A 107 -6.09 19.09 -10.29
N GLY A 108 -5.12 18.20 -10.23
CA GLY A 108 -3.75 18.48 -10.58
C GLY A 108 -3.47 18.47 -12.10
N GLN A 109 -2.34 19.05 -12.49
CA GLN A 109 -1.85 19.06 -13.86
C GLN A 109 -0.79 17.96 -14.01
N VAL A 110 -1.10 16.95 -14.82
CA VAL A 110 -0.19 15.84 -15.08
C VAL A 110 0.82 16.20 -16.16
N ILE A 111 2.10 16.00 -15.87
CA ILE A 111 3.19 16.00 -16.86
C ILE A 111 3.61 14.54 -17.01
N LEU A 112 3.30 13.94 -18.17
CA LEU A 112 3.62 12.54 -18.43
C LEU A 112 5.05 12.40 -18.94
N VAL A 113 5.77 11.41 -18.39
CA VAL A 113 7.00 10.85 -18.94
C VAL A 113 6.70 9.39 -19.24
N GLU A 114 6.62 9.04 -20.51
CA GLU A 114 6.21 7.71 -20.95
C GLU A 114 7.40 6.90 -21.45
N ASP A 115 7.59 5.73 -20.88
CA ASP A 115 8.58 4.74 -21.28
C ASP A 115 7.88 3.45 -21.74
N GLU A 116 8.61 2.59 -22.42
CA GLU A 116 8.11 1.28 -22.83
C GLU A 116 7.70 0.45 -21.62
N TRP A 117 6.53 -0.19 -21.70
CA TRP A 117 6.03 -1.04 -20.62
C TRP A 117 6.96 -2.20 -20.33
N GLY A 118 7.29 -2.39 -19.05
CA GLY A 118 8.21 -3.43 -18.59
C GLY A 118 9.68 -3.00 -18.57
N THR A 119 9.99 -1.79 -19.00
CA THR A 119 11.33 -1.19 -18.85
C THR A 119 11.42 -0.29 -17.62
N PRO A 120 12.61 -0.08 -17.04
CA PRO A 120 12.77 0.92 -15.98
C PRO A 120 12.59 2.34 -16.56
N VAL A 121 12.16 3.26 -15.70
CA VAL A 121 12.12 4.68 -16.06
C VAL A 121 13.52 5.17 -16.39
N SER A 122 13.66 5.87 -17.52
CA SER A 122 14.93 6.51 -17.90
C SER A 122 15.17 7.77 -17.07
N PRO A 123 16.38 7.96 -16.49
CA PRO A 123 16.71 9.17 -15.71
C PRO A 123 16.75 10.44 -16.57
#